data_d75aaae31277f63c69fc97e3127da604
#
_entry.id   d75aaae31277f63c69fc97e3127da604
#
_cell.length_a   1.000
_cell.length_b   1.000
_cell.length_c   1.000
_cell.angle_alpha   90.00
_cell.angle_beta   90.00
_cell.angle_gamma   90.00
#
_symmetry.space_group_name_H-M   'P 1'
#
loop_
_entity.id
_entity.type
_entity.pdbx_description
1 polymer ?
#
loop_
_entity_poly.entity_id
_entity_poly.type
_entity_poly.pdbx_seq_one_letter_code
_entity_poly.pdbx_strand_id
1 'polypeptide(L)' 'VERQDRLRTVVLPAQSANAGQPLQSVMNDGIVVTALVREGVRRLNPEADTVMAGEDILVLFGSADDLDRAERALLQ' A
#
# COMPACT_ATOMS: atom_id res chain seq x y z
N VAL A 1 -18.25 17.96 -7.80
CA VAL A 1 -18.06 16.53 -8.01
C VAL A 1 -17.45 15.91 -6.77
N GLU A 2 -18.12 14.92 -6.24
CA GLU A 2 -17.66 14.27 -5.05
C GLU A 2 -16.54 13.31 -5.35
N ARG A 3 -15.51 13.35 -4.53
CA ARG A 3 -14.47 12.35 -4.52
C ARG A 3 -14.99 11.11 -3.84
N GLN A 4 -14.85 9.98 -4.49
CA GLN A 4 -15.20 8.71 -3.88
C GLN A 4 -13.92 7.96 -3.57
N ASP A 5 -13.55 8.00 -2.30
CA ASP A 5 -12.41 7.22 -1.84
C ASP A 5 -12.84 5.78 -1.68
N ARG A 6 -11.92 4.86 -1.93
CA ARG A 6 -12.20 3.44 -1.87
C ARG A 6 -10.98 2.68 -1.38
N LEU A 7 -11.20 1.42 -1.04
CA LEU A 7 -10.12 0.53 -0.64
C LEU A 7 -9.63 -0.27 -1.83
N ARG A 8 -8.34 -0.55 -1.85
CA ARG A 8 -7.75 -1.43 -2.87
C ARG A 8 -6.70 -2.29 -2.21
N THR A 9 -6.74 -3.59 -2.51
CA THR A 9 -5.75 -4.54 -2.02
C THR A 9 -4.70 -4.75 -3.10
N VAL A 10 -3.43 -4.58 -2.73
CA VAL A 10 -2.31 -4.78 -3.64
C VAL A 10 -1.34 -5.75 -3.02
N VAL A 11 -0.94 -6.78 -3.78
CA VAL A 11 0.08 -7.73 -3.34
C VAL A 11 1.43 -7.27 -3.88
N LEU A 12 2.37 -7.03 -2.97
CA LEU A 12 3.71 -6.60 -3.36
C LEU A 12 4.44 -7.79 -3.99
N PRO A 13 4.97 -7.64 -5.22
CA PRO A 13 5.72 -8.75 -5.83
C PRO A 13 6.93 -9.15 -4.97
N ALA A 14 7.28 -10.42 -5.00
CA ALA A 14 8.38 -10.94 -4.18
C ALA A 14 9.70 -10.21 -4.45
N GLN A 15 9.90 -9.77 -5.69
CA GLN A 15 11.14 -9.07 -6.09
C GLN A 15 10.88 -7.60 -6.42
N SER A 16 9.90 -7.02 -5.75
CA SER A 16 9.57 -5.62 -5.97
C SER A 16 10.71 -4.71 -5.51
N ALA A 17 10.96 -3.65 -6.27
CA ALA A 17 11.90 -2.62 -5.87
C ALA A 17 11.46 -1.91 -4.57
N ASN A 18 10.20 -2.05 -4.20
CA ASN A 18 9.66 -1.44 -2.98
C ASN A 18 9.90 -2.29 -1.75
N ALA A 19 10.30 -3.54 -1.89
CA ALA A 19 10.66 -4.37 -0.74
C ALA A 19 11.87 -3.73 -0.05
N GLY A 20 11.77 -3.56 1.27
CA GLY A 20 12.81 -2.88 2.04
C GLY A 20 12.58 -1.39 2.20
N GLN A 21 11.56 -0.83 1.56
CA GLN A 21 11.21 0.58 1.70
C GLN A 21 10.12 0.77 2.74
N PRO A 22 10.11 1.92 3.44
CA PRO A 22 9.06 2.16 4.43
C PRO A 22 7.72 2.48 3.76
N LEU A 23 6.64 2.22 4.48
CA LEU A 23 5.29 2.51 3.97
C LEU A 23 5.11 3.97 3.58
N GLN A 24 5.79 4.89 4.27
CA GLN A 24 5.68 6.31 3.95
C GLN A 24 6.05 6.61 2.50
N SER A 25 6.82 5.75 1.86
CA SER A 25 7.18 5.96 0.46
C SER A 25 5.99 5.84 -0.48
N VAL A 26 4.91 5.16 -0.06
CA VAL A 26 3.68 5.05 -0.84
C VAL A 26 2.51 5.80 -0.22
N MET A 27 2.68 6.33 0.99
CA MET A 27 1.64 7.11 1.68
C MET A 27 1.74 8.57 1.27
N ASN A 28 1.63 8.82 -0.04
CA ASN A 28 1.72 10.16 -0.61
C ASN A 28 0.38 10.56 -1.22
N ASP A 29 0.13 11.86 -1.26
CA ASP A 29 -0.94 12.43 -2.08
C ASP A 29 -2.32 11.78 -1.83
N GLY A 30 -2.66 11.57 -0.58
CA GLY A 30 -3.98 11.10 -0.23
C GLY A 30 -4.11 9.58 -0.12
N ILE A 31 -3.02 8.84 -0.26
CA ILE A 31 -3.04 7.40 -0.05
C ILE A 31 -2.73 7.10 1.41
N VAL A 32 -3.56 6.26 2.02
CA VAL A 32 -3.35 5.77 3.37
C VAL A 32 -3.29 4.25 3.33
N VAL A 33 -2.29 3.67 3.97
CA VAL A 33 -2.20 2.22 4.13
C VAL A 33 -3.00 1.86 5.38
N THR A 34 -4.16 1.25 5.20
CA THR A 34 -5.05 0.94 6.32
C THR A 34 -4.72 -0.39 6.97
N ALA A 35 -4.09 -1.31 6.24
CA ALA A 35 -3.72 -2.61 6.79
C ALA A 35 -2.57 -3.19 5.99
N LEU A 36 -1.80 -4.05 6.65
CA LEU A 36 -0.72 -4.80 6.03
C LEU A 36 -0.84 -6.24 6.48
N VAL A 37 -0.87 -7.18 5.54
CA VAL A 37 -0.94 -8.60 5.86
C VAL A 37 0.38 -9.25 5.45
N ARG A 38 1.02 -9.87 6.44
CA ARG A 38 2.30 -10.57 6.23
C ARG A 38 2.21 -11.94 6.87
N GLU A 39 2.47 -12.97 6.08
CA GLU A 39 2.45 -14.36 6.56
C GLU A 39 1.15 -14.69 7.29
N GLY A 40 0.03 -14.20 6.76
CA GLY A 40 -1.29 -14.46 7.33
C GLY A 40 -1.64 -13.60 8.53
N VAL A 41 -0.72 -12.75 8.99
CA VAL A 41 -0.98 -11.86 10.13
C VAL A 41 -1.34 -10.48 9.61
N ARG A 42 -2.53 -10.01 9.98
CA ARG A 42 -3.02 -8.69 9.57
C ARG A 42 -2.74 -7.66 10.65
N ARG A 43 -2.11 -6.57 10.24
CA ARG A 43 -1.86 -5.43 11.11
C ARG A 43 -2.67 -4.25 10.61
N LEU A 44 -3.53 -3.71 11.47
CA LEU A 44 -4.34 -2.55 11.14
C LEU A 44 -3.56 -1.27 11.46
N ASN A 45 -3.73 -0.27 10.60
CA ASN A 45 -3.10 1.04 10.78
C ASN A 45 -1.59 0.92 11.02
N PRO A 46 -0.85 0.28 10.11
CA PRO A 46 0.59 0.14 10.29
C PRO A 46 1.27 1.51 10.30
N GLU A 47 2.37 1.61 11.03
CA GLU A 47 3.10 2.86 11.13
C GLU A 47 3.82 3.18 9.83
N ALA A 48 4.01 4.48 9.58
CA ALA A 48 4.61 4.96 8.33
C ALA A 48 6.04 4.45 8.13
N ASP A 49 6.76 4.16 9.21
CA ASP A 49 8.13 3.65 9.12
C ASP A 49 8.21 2.12 9.02
N THR A 50 7.06 1.45 8.96
CA THR A 50 7.05 0.00 8.76
C THR A 50 7.64 -0.32 7.40
N VAL A 51 8.61 -1.24 7.38
CA VAL A 51 9.32 -1.64 6.16
C VAL A 51 8.53 -2.70 5.42
N MET A 52 8.32 -2.49 4.13
CA MET A 52 7.61 -3.47 3.28
C MET A 52 8.52 -4.64 2.95
N ALA A 53 7.93 -5.80 2.74
CA ALA A 53 8.65 -6.99 2.32
C ALA A 53 7.93 -7.61 1.13
N GLY A 54 8.63 -8.39 0.34
CA GLY A 54 8.03 -9.08 -0.79
C GLY A 54 6.86 -9.95 -0.33
N GLU A 55 5.84 -10.03 -1.16
CA GLU A 55 4.62 -10.79 -0.94
C GLU A 55 3.70 -10.22 0.16
N ASP A 56 4.03 -9.06 0.72
CA ASP A 56 3.12 -8.38 1.63
C ASP A 56 1.86 -7.94 0.89
N ILE A 57 0.72 -8.03 1.57
CA ILE A 57 -0.55 -7.56 1.04
C ILE A 57 -0.84 -6.23 1.71
N LEU A 58 -1.00 -5.19 0.89
CA LEU A 58 -1.29 -3.84 1.39
C LEU A 58 -2.73 -3.50 1.06
N VAL A 59 -3.46 -2.98 2.04
CA VAL A 59 -4.80 -2.45 1.81
C VAL A 59 -4.69 -0.94 1.84
N LEU A 60 -4.94 -0.34 0.69
CA LEU A 60 -4.80 1.10 0.48
C LEU A 60 -6.16 1.78 0.45
N PHE A 61 -6.20 3.01 0.91
CA PHE A 61 -7.40 3.84 0.88
C PHE A 61 -7.09 5.17 0.22
N GLY A 62 -7.92 5.56 -0.73
CA GLY A 62 -7.75 6.83 -1.44
C GLY A 62 -8.65 6.89 -2.64
N SER A 63 -8.47 7.92 -3.47
CA SER A 63 -9.23 8.06 -4.71
C SER A 63 -8.77 7.03 -5.73
N ALA A 64 -9.63 6.75 -6.72
CA ALA A 64 -9.30 5.77 -7.76
C ALA A 64 -8.00 6.14 -8.49
N ASP A 65 -7.80 7.41 -8.81
CA ASP A 65 -6.59 7.84 -9.52
C ASP A 65 -5.34 7.65 -8.67
N ASP A 66 -5.42 8.01 -7.39
CA ASP A 66 -4.30 7.84 -6.47
C ASP A 66 -3.99 6.36 -6.27
N LEU A 67 -5.03 5.53 -6.16
CA LEU A 67 -4.85 4.09 -6.00
C LEU A 67 -4.20 3.48 -7.24
N ASP A 68 -4.59 3.91 -8.43
CA ASP A 68 -3.97 3.41 -9.66
C ASP A 68 -2.48 3.74 -9.71
N ARG A 69 -2.11 4.95 -9.32
CA ARG A 69 -0.69 5.33 -9.29
C ARG A 69 0.09 4.54 -8.25
N ALA A 70 -0.49 4.39 -7.07
CA ALA A 70 0.16 3.64 -6.00
C ALA A 70 0.36 2.18 -6.40
N GLU A 71 -0.67 1.57 -7.01
CA GLU A 71 -0.58 0.19 -7.45
C GLU A 71 0.52 0.01 -8.49
N ARG A 72 0.60 0.90 -9.46
CA ARG A 72 1.66 0.81 -10.49
C ARG A 72 3.04 0.91 -9.87
N ALA A 73 3.20 1.81 -8.90
CA ALA A 73 4.48 1.96 -8.23
C ALA A 73 4.84 0.71 -7.43
N LEU A 74 3.85 0.09 -6.78
CA LEU A 74 4.10 -1.09 -5.95
C LEU A 74 4.38 -2.34 -6.78
N LEU A 75 3.85 -2.42 -8.00
CA LEU A 75 4.02 -3.59 -8.84
C LEU A 75 5.34 -3.60 -9.63
N GLN A 76 6.16 -2.60 -9.46
CA GLN A 76 7.46 -2.52 -10.12
C GLN A 76 8.53 -3.30 -9.39
#